data_a2f270aa1557286d0a1b7d77430ebb6c
#
_entry.id   a2f270aa1557286d0a1b7d77430ebb6c
#
_cell.length_a   1.000
_cell.length_b   1.000
_cell.length_c   1.000
_cell.angle_alpha   90.00
_cell.angle_beta   90.00
_cell.angle_gamma   90.00
#
_symmetry.space_group_name_H-M   'P 1'
#
loop_
_entity.id
_entity.type
_entity.pdbx_description
1 polymer ?
#
loop_
_entity_poly.entity_id
_entity_poly.type
_entity_poly.pdbx_seq_one_letter_code
_entity_poly.pdbx_strand_id
1 'polypeptide(L)'
;MYRIGLTGGVGSGKSTVSSYMKEFGIPVIDGDCLAMEAVAPGNIAMREIRQVFGNGIFNEDGSLNRLKTAEIIFKDEEKRKALNGIIHPYIWRRTQEEVVAAQNHGHFVVVLDMPLLLEIDWQLRVEAVWVVKVPLEIQIERVMARNGFTREQVLERIHKQMPTENKLNYADVVIDNSLSPEDTKRQVR
;
A
#
# COMPACT_ATOMS: atom_id res chain seq x y z
N MET A 1 -14.88 6.70 14.47
CA MET A 1 -13.91 5.64 14.07
C MET A 1 -12.52 6.27 14.00
N TYR A 2 -11.59 5.79 14.85
CA TYR A 2 -10.18 6.22 14.81
C TYR A 2 -9.44 5.45 13.72
N ARG A 3 -8.81 6.13 12.77
CA ARG A 3 -8.12 5.52 11.63
C ARG A 3 -6.62 5.67 11.83
N ILE A 4 -5.89 4.56 11.81
CA ILE A 4 -4.43 4.51 11.84
C ILE A 4 -3.96 4.26 10.41
N GLY A 5 -3.18 5.17 9.85
CA GLY A 5 -2.49 4.95 8.58
C GLY A 5 -1.19 4.20 8.81
N LEU A 6 -1.09 2.95 8.39
CA LEU A 6 0.11 2.15 8.50
C LEU A 6 0.89 2.20 7.19
N THR A 7 2.13 2.67 7.24
CA THR A 7 3.02 2.76 6.08
C THR A 7 4.43 2.28 6.42
N GLY A 8 5.26 2.14 5.41
CA GLY A 8 6.65 1.69 5.53
C GLY A 8 7.24 1.36 4.17
N GLY A 9 8.55 1.43 4.05
CA GLY A 9 9.26 1.11 2.82
C GLY A 9 9.16 -0.38 2.43
N VAL A 10 9.41 -0.69 1.17
CA VAL A 10 9.51 -2.07 0.71
C VAL A 10 10.51 -2.84 1.59
N GLY A 11 10.16 -4.05 2.03
CA GLY A 11 11.02 -4.84 2.91
C GLY A 11 11.02 -4.44 4.39
N SER A 12 10.29 -3.38 4.80
CA SER A 12 10.19 -2.97 6.21
C SER A 12 9.47 -3.98 7.11
N GLY A 13 8.66 -4.87 6.53
CA GLY A 13 7.84 -5.83 7.26
C GLY A 13 6.51 -5.26 7.74
N LYS A 14 5.96 -4.27 7.04
CA LYS A 14 4.64 -3.69 7.29
C LYS A 14 3.56 -4.77 7.42
N SER A 15 3.59 -5.81 6.59
CA SER A 15 2.65 -6.94 6.64
C SER A 15 2.73 -7.76 7.93
N THR A 16 3.90 -7.84 8.57
CA THR A 16 4.05 -8.46 9.88
C THR A 16 3.33 -7.63 10.94
N VAL A 17 3.52 -6.32 10.91
CA VAL A 17 2.84 -5.38 11.82
C VAL A 17 1.33 -5.44 11.63
N SER A 18 0.84 -5.40 10.40
CA SER A 18 -0.60 -5.50 10.12
C SER A 18 -1.19 -6.86 10.54
N SER A 19 -0.43 -7.94 10.45
CA SER A 19 -0.84 -9.25 10.98
C SER A 19 -1.01 -9.22 12.51
N TYR A 20 -0.08 -8.60 13.24
CA TYR A 20 -0.22 -8.47 14.70
C TYR A 20 -1.42 -7.61 15.10
N MET A 21 -1.71 -6.54 14.36
CA MET A 21 -2.91 -5.74 14.60
C MET A 21 -4.18 -6.58 14.41
N LYS A 22 -4.24 -7.43 13.37
CA LYS A 22 -5.35 -8.39 13.18
C LYS A 22 -5.46 -9.39 14.32
N GLU A 23 -4.33 -9.92 14.81
CA GLU A 23 -4.32 -10.83 15.97
C GLU A 23 -4.88 -10.15 17.25
N PHE A 24 -4.69 -8.84 17.40
CA PHE A 24 -5.27 -8.05 18.50
C PHE A 24 -6.74 -7.65 18.26
N GLY A 25 -7.36 -8.15 17.19
CA GLY A 25 -8.76 -7.89 16.87
C GLY A 25 -9.02 -6.53 16.23
N ILE A 26 -7.99 -5.85 15.73
CA ILE A 26 -8.14 -4.57 15.04
C ILE A 26 -8.36 -4.84 13.55
N PRO A 27 -9.45 -4.34 12.95
CA PRO A 27 -9.66 -4.44 11.50
C PRO A 27 -8.55 -3.75 10.72
N VAL A 28 -8.06 -4.42 9.68
CA VAL A 28 -7.02 -3.88 8.78
C VAL A 28 -7.54 -3.89 7.36
N ILE A 29 -7.62 -2.72 6.77
CA ILE A 29 -8.00 -2.49 5.37
C ILE A 29 -6.73 -2.39 4.56
N ASP A 30 -6.53 -3.33 3.65
CA ASP A 30 -5.32 -3.46 2.83
C ASP A 30 -5.51 -2.73 1.49
N GLY A 31 -4.77 -1.64 1.31
CA GLY A 31 -4.82 -0.83 0.09
C GLY A 31 -4.33 -1.54 -1.16
N ASP A 32 -3.37 -2.46 -1.04
CA ASP A 32 -2.90 -3.25 -2.17
C ASP A 32 -3.99 -4.24 -2.63
N CYS A 33 -4.72 -4.85 -1.69
CA CYS A 33 -5.89 -5.68 -2.01
C CYS A 33 -6.97 -4.86 -2.73
N LEU A 34 -7.29 -3.66 -2.26
CA LEU A 34 -8.27 -2.78 -2.90
C LEU A 34 -7.80 -2.29 -4.29
N ALA A 35 -6.50 -2.05 -4.46
CA ALA A 35 -5.94 -1.73 -5.77
C ALA A 35 -6.04 -2.91 -6.74
N MET A 36 -5.83 -4.13 -6.26
CA MET A 36 -6.03 -5.35 -7.07
C MET A 36 -7.51 -5.54 -7.44
N GLU A 37 -8.42 -5.26 -6.50
CA GLU A 37 -9.87 -5.31 -6.76
C GLU A 37 -10.26 -4.30 -7.84
N ALA A 38 -9.72 -3.08 -7.82
CA ALA A 38 -10.00 -2.04 -8.82
C ALA A 38 -9.72 -2.51 -10.25
N VAL A 39 -8.67 -3.31 -10.43
CA VAL A 39 -8.27 -3.83 -11.74
C VAL A 39 -8.71 -5.28 -12.00
N ALA A 40 -9.63 -5.80 -11.20
CA ALA A 40 -10.22 -7.11 -11.44
C ALA A 40 -11.20 -7.06 -12.63
N PRO A 41 -11.29 -8.14 -13.44
CA PRO A 41 -12.23 -8.22 -14.55
C PRO A 41 -13.67 -7.93 -14.10
N GLY A 42 -14.36 -7.09 -14.86
CA GLY A 42 -15.75 -6.69 -14.55
C GLY A 42 -15.91 -5.52 -13.59
N ASN A 43 -14.83 -5.06 -12.94
CA ASN A 43 -14.88 -3.88 -12.07
C ASN A 43 -15.18 -2.59 -12.87
N ILE A 44 -15.86 -1.64 -12.23
CA ILE A 44 -16.22 -0.37 -12.87
C ILE A 44 -14.99 0.43 -13.29
N ALA A 45 -13.93 0.44 -12.46
CA ALA A 45 -12.69 1.12 -12.77
C ALA A 45 -12.02 0.60 -14.06
N MET A 46 -12.20 -0.69 -14.38
CA MET A 46 -11.70 -1.27 -15.63
C MET A 46 -12.35 -0.68 -16.88
N ARG A 47 -13.62 -0.26 -16.78
CA ARG A 47 -14.32 0.42 -17.90
C ARG A 47 -13.71 1.80 -18.14
N GLU A 48 -13.44 2.55 -17.09
CA GLU A 48 -12.80 3.87 -17.18
C GLU A 48 -11.36 3.77 -17.67
N ILE A 49 -10.59 2.78 -17.18
CA ILE A 49 -9.24 2.50 -17.67
C ILE A 49 -9.27 2.18 -19.17
N ARG A 50 -10.24 1.39 -19.64
CA ARG A 50 -10.39 1.05 -21.06
C ARG A 50 -10.71 2.27 -21.92
N GLN A 51 -11.52 3.20 -21.42
CA GLN A 51 -11.81 4.47 -22.13
C GLN A 51 -10.57 5.34 -22.31
N VAL A 52 -9.71 5.40 -21.30
CA VAL A 52 -8.50 6.25 -21.31
C VAL A 52 -7.33 5.61 -22.07
N PHE A 53 -7.15 4.30 -21.93
CA PHE A 53 -5.98 3.60 -22.44
C PHE A 53 -6.24 2.77 -23.71
N GLY A 54 -7.52 2.57 -24.07
CA GLY A 54 -7.93 1.70 -25.16
C GLY A 54 -7.73 0.21 -24.82
N ASN A 55 -7.95 -0.66 -25.82
CA ASN A 55 -7.87 -2.10 -25.64
C ASN A 55 -6.44 -2.64 -25.57
N GLY A 56 -5.45 -1.89 -26.01
CA GLY A 56 -4.06 -2.35 -26.17
C GLY A 56 -3.36 -2.78 -24.89
N ILE A 57 -3.88 -2.36 -23.71
CA ILE A 57 -3.33 -2.73 -22.40
C ILE A 57 -4.09 -3.88 -21.72
N PHE A 58 -5.01 -4.52 -22.42
CA PHE A 58 -5.77 -5.65 -21.90
C PHE A 58 -5.33 -6.95 -22.58
N ASN A 59 -5.42 -8.04 -21.84
CA ASN A 59 -5.28 -9.39 -22.35
C ASN A 59 -6.58 -9.84 -23.04
N GLU A 60 -6.55 -10.97 -23.74
CA GLU A 60 -7.72 -11.54 -24.42
C GLU A 60 -8.87 -11.90 -23.48
N ASP A 61 -8.55 -12.28 -22.24
CA ASP A 61 -9.51 -12.58 -21.17
C ASP A 61 -10.12 -11.31 -20.51
N GLY A 62 -9.76 -10.11 -20.99
CA GLY A 62 -10.23 -8.83 -20.47
C GLY A 62 -9.51 -8.35 -19.22
N SER A 63 -8.54 -9.09 -18.69
CA SER A 63 -7.70 -8.65 -17.57
C SER A 63 -6.70 -7.59 -18.02
N LEU A 64 -6.22 -6.78 -17.05
CA LEU A 64 -5.20 -5.77 -17.31
C LEU A 64 -3.84 -6.44 -17.55
N ASN A 65 -3.19 -6.13 -18.66
CA ASN A 65 -1.82 -6.54 -18.91
C ASN A 65 -0.86 -5.66 -18.09
N ARG A 66 -0.46 -6.16 -16.92
CA ARG A 66 0.35 -5.41 -15.96
C ARG A 66 1.70 -4.96 -16.53
N LEU A 67 2.33 -5.78 -17.39
CA LEU A 67 3.62 -5.45 -18.00
C LEU A 67 3.47 -4.28 -18.96
N LYS A 68 2.52 -4.36 -19.91
CA LYS A 68 2.26 -3.27 -20.86
C LYS A 68 1.82 -1.99 -20.15
N THR A 69 0.97 -2.11 -19.12
CA THR A 69 0.54 -0.96 -18.34
C THR A 69 1.72 -0.32 -17.63
N ALA A 70 2.58 -1.11 -16.98
CA ALA A 70 3.77 -0.61 -16.31
C ALA A 70 4.72 0.11 -17.28
N GLU A 71 4.94 -0.42 -18.48
CA GLU A 71 5.77 0.21 -19.52
C GLU A 71 5.23 1.58 -19.94
N ILE A 72 3.91 1.71 -20.09
CA ILE A 72 3.27 2.96 -20.50
C ILE A 72 3.38 4.00 -19.38
N ILE A 73 2.99 3.67 -18.17
CA ILE A 73 3.00 4.62 -17.05
C ILE A 73 4.42 4.97 -16.57
N PHE A 74 5.40 4.13 -16.89
CA PHE A 74 6.80 4.43 -16.62
C PHE A 74 7.37 5.52 -17.55
N LYS A 75 6.90 5.54 -18.80
CA LYS A 75 7.38 6.46 -19.85
C LYS A 75 6.54 7.73 -19.97
N ASP A 76 5.29 7.71 -19.48
CA ASP A 76 4.31 8.77 -19.68
C ASP A 76 3.67 9.15 -18.33
N GLU A 77 4.10 10.29 -17.80
CA GLU A 77 3.63 10.85 -16.53
C GLU A 77 2.12 11.18 -16.57
N GLU A 78 1.60 11.68 -17.70
CA GLU A 78 0.17 12.00 -17.84
C GLU A 78 -0.68 10.73 -17.83
N LYS A 79 -0.21 9.66 -18.45
CA LYS A 79 -0.85 8.35 -18.38
C LYS A 79 -0.81 7.80 -16.95
N ARG A 80 0.30 7.96 -16.23
CA ARG A 80 0.39 7.57 -14.83
C ARG A 80 -0.62 8.33 -13.97
N LYS A 81 -0.72 9.64 -14.14
CA LYS A 81 -1.71 10.48 -13.44
C LYS A 81 -3.13 10.07 -13.78
N ALA A 82 -3.43 9.81 -15.05
CA ALA A 82 -4.74 9.37 -15.49
C ALA A 82 -5.15 8.03 -14.85
N LEU A 83 -4.24 7.05 -14.81
CA LEU A 83 -4.48 5.77 -14.15
C LEU A 83 -4.75 5.94 -12.65
N ASN A 84 -3.90 6.72 -11.98
CA ASN A 84 -4.05 7.02 -10.56
C ASN A 84 -5.35 7.79 -10.28
N GLY A 85 -5.76 8.71 -11.17
CA GLY A 85 -7.02 9.44 -11.09
C GLY A 85 -8.26 8.54 -11.14
N ILE A 86 -8.16 7.34 -11.71
CA ILE A 86 -9.22 6.33 -11.71
C ILE A 86 -9.12 5.42 -10.48
N ILE A 87 -7.91 4.92 -10.19
CA ILE A 87 -7.71 3.89 -9.16
C ILE A 87 -7.82 4.48 -7.75
N HIS A 88 -7.25 5.65 -7.46
CA HIS A 88 -7.26 6.21 -6.10
C HIS A 88 -8.68 6.55 -5.59
N PRO A 89 -9.58 7.17 -6.38
CA PRO A 89 -10.96 7.38 -5.95
C PRO A 89 -11.69 6.06 -5.67
N TYR A 90 -11.44 5.03 -6.47
CA TYR A 90 -12.00 3.70 -6.24
C TYR A 90 -11.54 3.13 -4.90
N ILE A 91 -10.22 3.11 -4.65
CA ILE A 91 -9.65 2.62 -3.38
C ILE A 91 -10.23 3.41 -2.21
N TRP A 92 -10.31 4.74 -2.33
CA TRP A 92 -10.84 5.58 -1.26
C TRP A 92 -12.30 5.25 -0.94
N ARG A 93 -13.14 5.12 -1.95
CA ARG A 93 -14.56 4.74 -1.77
C ARG A 93 -14.67 3.39 -1.06
N ARG A 94 -13.93 2.38 -1.55
CA ARG A 94 -13.91 1.04 -0.93
C ARG A 94 -13.39 1.07 0.50
N THR A 95 -12.35 1.87 0.77
CA THR A 95 -11.85 2.10 2.13
C THR A 95 -12.95 2.65 3.05
N GLN A 96 -13.74 3.64 2.59
CA GLN A 96 -14.82 4.19 3.40
C GLN A 96 -15.93 3.15 3.66
N GLU A 97 -16.29 2.33 2.68
CA GLU A 97 -17.24 1.24 2.84
C GLU A 97 -16.78 0.22 3.91
N GLU A 98 -15.49 -0.17 3.87
CA GLU A 98 -14.89 -1.07 4.87
C GLU A 98 -14.81 -0.43 6.27
N VAL A 99 -14.49 0.87 6.35
CA VAL A 99 -14.50 1.63 7.62
C VAL A 99 -15.90 1.64 8.24
N VAL A 100 -16.94 1.90 7.44
CA VAL A 100 -18.33 1.87 7.91
C VAL A 100 -18.74 0.46 8.35
N ALA A 101 -18.34 -0.57 7.60
CA ALA A 101 -18.61 -1.95 7.97
C ALA A 101 -17.93 -2.31 9.32
N ALA A 102 -16.68 -1.95 9.53
CA ALA A 102 -15.98 -2.15 10.79
C ALA A 102 -16.70 -1.42 11.96
N GLN A 103 -17.15 -0.20 11.73
CA GLN A 103 -17.91 0.57 12.73
C GLN A 103 -19.22 -0.11 13.09
N ASN A 104 -19.95 -0.64 12.13
CA ASN A 104 -21.21 -1.36 12.35
C ASN A 104 -21.01 -2.67 13.12
N HIS A 105 -19.80 -3.26 13.06
CA HIS A 105 -19.40 -4.40 13.87
C HIS A 105 -18.87 -4.02 15.27
N GLY A 106 -18.97 -2.75 15.66
CA GLY A 106 -18.61 -2.27 16.99
C GLY A 106 -17.15 -1.96 17.21
N HIS A 107 -16.36 -1.89 16.14
CA HIS A 107 -14.96 -1.45 16.25
C HIS A 107 -14.87 0.06 16.36
N PHE A 108 -13.93 0.55 17.18
CA PHE A 108 -13.66 1.98 17.37
C PHE A 108 -12.38 2.44 16.68
N VAL A 109 -11.52 1.49 16.30
CA VAL A 109 -10.25 1.71 15.63
C VAL A 109 -10.18 0.83 14.37
N VAL A 110 -9.59 1.35 13.32
CA VAL A 110 -9.29 0.62 12.08
C VAL A 110 -7.90 1.02 11.57
N VAL A 111 -7.21 0.08 10.96
CA VAL A 111 -5.92 0.34 10.32
C VAL A 111 -6.09 0.39 8.81
N LEU A 112 -5.60 1.46 8.19
CA LEU A 112 -5.46 1.59 6.76
C LEU A 112 -4.02 1.21 6.38
N ASP A 113 -3.81 -0.01 5.92
CA ASP A 113 -2.52 -0.54 5.52
C ASP A 113 -2.20 -0.08 4.08
N MET A 114 -1.49 1.06 3.95
CA MET A 114 -1.26 1.76 2.69
C MET A 114 0.25 2.01 2.48
N PRO A 115 0.92 1.27 1.57
CA PRO A 115 2.35 1.47 1.32
C PRO A 115 2.71 2.89 0.87
N LEU A 116 1.83 3.51 0.08
CA LEU A 116 2.01 4.84 -0.49
C LEU A 116 1.19 5.92 0.23
N LEU A 117 0.85 5.72 1.51
CA LEU A 117 0.02 6.63 2.31
C LEU A 117 0.43 8.09 2.18
N LEU A 118 1.75 8.35 2.30
CA LEU A 118 2.33 9.69 2.32
C LEU A 118 2.52 10.25 0.90
N GLU A 119 2.84 9.39 -0.05
CA GLU A 119 3.07 9.76 -1.45
C GLU A 119 1.78 10.24 -2.15
N ILE A 120 0.62 9.90 -1.60
CA ILE A 120 -0.71 10.30 -2.13
C ILE A 120 -1.49 11.20 -1.17
N ASP A 121 -0.81 11.80 -0.20
CA ASP A 121 -1.35 12.72 0.80
C ASP A 121 -2.52 12.16 1.64
N TRP A 122 -2.56 10.83 1.84
CA TRP A 122 -3.61 10.20 2.64
C TRP A 122 -3.36 10.26 4.15
N GLN A 123 -2.19 10.74 4.60
CA GLN A 123 -1.97 11.09 6.00
C GLN A 123 -2.98 12.14 6.50
N LEU A 124 -3.54 12.97 5.61
CA LEU A 124 -4.59 13.93 5.95
C LEU A 124 -5.98 13.29 6.18
N ARG A 125 -6.10 11.99 5.99
CA ARG A 125 -7.35 11.21 6.07
C ARG A 125 -7.37 10.23 7.23
N VAL A 126 -6.36 10.26 8.07
CA VAL A 126 -6.18 9.38 9.23
C VAL A 126 -5.91 10.21 10.48
N GLU A 127 -6.22 9.67 11.64
CA GLU A 127 -6.00 10.32 12.93
C GLU A 127 -4.59 10.12 13.47
N ALA A 128 -3.89 9.05 13.01
CA ALA A 128 -2.47 8.82 13.33
C ALA A 128 -1.76 8.10 12.19
N VAL A 129 -0.47 8.41 12.02
CA VAL A 129 0.42 7.75 11.05
C VAL A 129 1.40 6.87 11.81
N TRP A 130 1.37 5.57 11.50
CA TRP A 130 2.33 4.61 12.02
C TRP A 130 3.31 4.20 10.92
N VAL A 131 4.60 4.37 11.18
CA VAL A 131 5.67 4.07 10.21
C VAL A 131 6.47 2.86 10.67
N VAL A 132 6.49 1.83 9.84
CA VAL A 132 7.34 0.66 10.07
C VAL A 132 8.69 0.91 9.42
N LYS A 133 9.75 0.81 10.21
CA LYS A 133 11.13 1.00 9.75
C LYS A 133 12.01 -0.21 10.01
N VAL A 134 13.03 -0.35 9.20
CA VAL A 134 14.22 -1.18 9.43
C VAL A 134 15.41 -0.48 8.75
N PRO A 135 16.65 -0.78 9.13
CA PRO A 135 17.84 -0.36 8.41
C PRO A 135 17.80 -0.75 6.92
N LEU A 136 18.39 0.06 6.05
CA LEU A 136 18.39 -0.14 4.60
C LEU A 136 18.92 -1.52 4.19
N GLU A 137 19.97 -1.99 4.81
CA GLU A 137 20.55 -3.30 4.50
C GLU A 137 19.56 -4.44 4.79
N ILE A 138 18.83 -4.36 5.91
CA ILE A 138 17.79 -5.34 6.24
C ILE A 138 16.63 -5.31 5.22
N GLN A 139 16.24 -4.12 4.72
CA GLN A 139 15.26 -4.01 3.64
C GLN A 139 15.74 -4.77 2.39
N ILE A 140 16.99 -4.50 1.99
CA ILE A 140 17.60 -5.11 0.81
C ILE A 140 17.65 -6.63 0.95
N GLU A 141 18.20 -7.14 2.04
CA GLU A 141 18.31 -8.57 2.31
C GLU A 141 16.93 -9.27 2.27
N ARG A 142 15.93 -8.69 2.94
CA ARG A 142 14.58 -9.25 2.97
C ARG A 142 13.92 -9.31 1.60
N VAL A 143 14.08 -8.25 0.79
CA VAL A 143 13.49 -8.20 -0.55
C VAL A 143 14.22 -9.13 -1.51
N MET A 144 15.55 -9.20 -1.45
CA MET A 144 16.35 -10.17 -2.22
C MET A 144 15.94 -11.60 -1.90
N ALA A 145 15.86 -11.96 -0.62
CA ALA A 145 15.50 -13.30 -0.17
C ALA A 145 14.05 -13.69 -0.59
N ARG A 146 13.12 -12.75 -0.51
CA ARG A 146 11.70 -13.00 -0.84
C ARG A 146 11.43 -13.10 -2.33
N ASN A 147 12.08 -12.25 -3.14
CA ASN A 147 11.72 -12.05 -4.54
C ASN A 147 12.78 -12.55 -5.53
N GLY A 148 13.97 -12.93 -5.08
CA GLY A 148 15.09 -13.30 -5.96
C GLY A 148 15.65 -12.13 -6.78
N PHE A 149 15.43 -10.89 -6.37
CA PHE A 149 15.94 -9.70 -7.05
C PHE A 149 17.40 -9.49 -6.75
N THR A 150 18.13 -8.84 -7.68
CA THR A 150 19.47 -8.33 -7.41
C THR A 150 19.42 -7.11 -6.48
N ARG A 151 20.54 -6.78 -5.85
CA ARG A 151 20.65 -5.59 -4.99
C ARG A 151 20.24 -4.31 -5.74
N GLU A 152 20.68 -4.15 -6.97
CA GLU A 152 20.38 -3.00 -7.82
C GLU A 152 18.86 -2.88 -8.07
N GLN A 153 18.22 -4.00 -8.41
CA GLN A 153 16.77 -4.04 -8.61
C GLN A 153 15.99 -3.69 -7.35
N VAL A 154 16.49 -4.04 -6.17
CA VAL A 154 15.88 -3.67 -4.89
C VAL A 154 16.05 -2.18 -4.63
N LEU A 155 17.26 -1.64 -4.81
CA LEU A 155 17.54 -0.21 -4.63
C LEU A 155 16.68 0.67 -5.56
N GLU A 156 16.50 0.28 -6.83
CA GLU A 156 15.59 0.98 -7.74
C GLU A 156 14.16 1.08 -7.21
N ARG A 157 13.66 0.03 -6.52
CA ARG A 157 12.33 0.02 -5.93
C ARG A 157 12.24 0.88 -4.69
N ILE A 158 13.27 0.85 -3.85
CA ILE A 158 13.37 1.70 -2.65
C ILE A 158 13.39 3.18 -3.06
N HIS A 159 14.18 3.54 -4.07
CA HIS A 159 14.29 4.92 -4.55
C HIS A 159 13.00 5.46 -5.21
N LYS A 160 12.07 4.59 -5.61
CA LYS A 160 10.75 5.01 -6.14
C LYS A 160 9.74 5.36 -5.04
N GLN A 161 10.04 5.07 -3.79
CA GLN A 161 9.23 5.43 -2.64
C GLN A 161 9.83 6.63 -1.90
N MET A 162 9.02 7.30 -1.11
CA MET A 162 9.54 8.33 -0.19
C MET A 162 10.58 7.71 0.74
N PRO A 163 11.77 8.32 0.91
CA PRO A 163 12.79 7.84 1.84
C PRO A 163 12.23 7.63 3.26
N THR A 164 12.71 6.60 3.95
CA THR A 164 12.24 6.27 5.29
C THR A 164 12.39 7.45 6.26
N GLU A 165 13.50 8.18 6.18
CA GLU A 165 13.77 9.36 6.99
C GLU A 165 12.70 10.44 6.81
N ASN A 166 12.25 10.64 5.57
CA ASN A 166 11.17 11.58 5.28
C ASN A 166 9.82 11.08 5.81
N LYS A 167 9.54 9.77 5.72
CA LYS A 167 8.32 9.17 6.30
C LYS A 167 8.27 9.37 7.82
N LEU A 168 9.42 9.29 8.50
CA LEU A 168 9.49 9.48 9.95
C LEU A 168 9.08 10.88 10.41
N ASN A 169 9.19 11.90 9.55
CA ASN A 169 8.72 13.25 9.87
C ASN A 169 7.19 13.35 9.99
N TYR A 170 6.46 12.38 9.47
CA TYR A 170 4.99 12.31 9.55
C TYR A 170 4.51 11.31 10.60
N ALA A 171 5.42 10.58 11.25
CA ALA A 171 5.06 9.47 12.13
C ALA A 171 4.61 9.97 13.51
N ASP A 172 3.41 9.59 13.91
CA ASP A 172 2.97 9.68 15.30
C ASP A 172 3.53 8.50 16.11
N VAL A 173 3.68 7.33 15.46
CA VAL A 173 4.28 6.13 16.04
C VAL A 173 5.27 5.50 15.07
N VAL A 174 6.43 5.12 15.57
CA VAL A 174 7.46 4.40 14.82
C VAL A 174 7.58 2.99 15.35
N ILE A 175 7.40 1.99 14.48
CA ILE A 175 7.61 0.57 14.78
C ILE A 175 8.96 0.15 14.19
N ASP A 176 9.90 -0.15 15.05
CA ASP A 176 11.19 -0.73 14.62
C ASP A 176 11.07 -2.25 14.50
N ASN A 177 11.05 -2.73 13.26
CA ASN A 177 10.92 -4.15 12.93
C ASN A 177 12.28 -4.77 12.56
N SER A 178 13.38 -4.22 13.07
CA SER A 178 14.73 -4.74 12.86
C SER A 178 15.16 -5.82 13.86
N LEU A 179 14.44 -5.91 14.98
CA LEU A 179 14.72 -6.82 16.07
C LEU A 179 13.91 -8.13 15.93
N SER A 180 13.62 -8.76 17.07
CA SER A 180 12.85 -10.00 17.09
C SER A 180 11.36 -9.78 16.75
N PRO A 181 10.65 -10.83 16.28
CA PRO A 181 9.20 -10.78 16.12
C PRO A 181 8.45 -10.40 17.40
N GLU A 182 8.93 -10.85 18.54
CA GLU A 182 8.38 -10.56 19.88
C GLU A 182 8.53 -9.09 20.21
N ASP A 183 9.67 -8.47 19.89
CA ASP A 183 9.90 -7.03 20.08
C ASP A 183 8.96 -6.20 19.21
N THR A 184 8.79 -6.60 17.95
CA THR A 184 7.85 -5.94 17.04
C THR A 184 6.41 -6.07 17.57
N LYS A 185 6.00 -7.27 17.98
CA LYS A 185 4.66 -7.51 18.52
C LYS A 185 4.38 -6.70 19.79
N ARG A 186 5.39 -6.52 20.65
CA ARG A 186 5.29 -5.70 21.86
C ARG A 186 5.09 -4.22 21.54
N GLN A 187 5.74 -3.69 20.50
CA GLN A 187 5.57 -2.30 20.07
C GLN A 187 4.16 -2.04 19.47
N VAL A 188 3.52 -3.05 18.91
CA VAL A 188 2.18 -2.96 18.31
C VAL A 188 1.08 -3.04 19.38
N ARG A 189 1.37 -3.57 20.57
CA ARG A 189 0.41 -3.76 21.65
C ARG A 189 0.15 -2.49 22.45
#